data_253aa59fffe1875a4e32127b58be50df
#
_entry.id   253aa59fffe1875a4e32127b58be50df
#
_cell.length_a   1.000
_cell.length_b   1.000
_cell.length_c   1.000
_cell.angle_alpha   90.00
_cell.angle_beta   90.00
_cell.angle_gamma   90.00
#
_symmetry.space_group_name_H-M   'P 1'
#
loop_
_entity.id
_entity.type
_entity.pdbx_description
1 polymer ?
#
loop_
_entity_poly.entity_id
_entity_poly.type
_entity_poly.pdbx_seq_one_letter_code
_entity_poly.pdbx_strand_id
1 'polypeptide(L)'
;MERMLTMDNKKFYELGLYEKSMPNTLSFKEKLETVKSTGFDFLEISIDETDEKLSRLEWTKEERQQLVNDMFETGVPIRSMCLSGHRKYPFGSHDEATRARSLEIMEKAIQL
;
A
#
# COMPACT_ATOMS: atom_id res chain seq x y z
N MET A 1 16.95 -24.15 -15.64
CA MET A 1 17.83 -23.08 -15.97
C MET A 1 17.70 -21.89 -15.03
N GLU A 2 16.58 -21.34 -14.92
CA GLU A 2 16.45 -20.23 -14.03
C GLU A 2 16.83 -20.50 -12.62
N ARG A 3 16.65 -21.73 -12.16
CA ARG A 3 16.96 -22.06 -10.78
C ARG A 3 18.40 -21.83 -10.45
N MET A 4 19.27 -22.17 -11.36
CA MET A 4 20.69 -21.94 -11.15
C MET A 4 20.99 -20.46 -11.09
N LEU A 5 20.37 -19.71 -12.00
CA LEU A 5 20.55 -18.28 -12.00
C LEU A 5 20.06 -17.66 -10.71
N THR A 6 18.93 -18.17 -10.15
CA THR A 6 18.42 -17.61 -8.91
C THR A 6 19.32 -17.92 -7.73
N MET A 7 20.04 -19.01 -7.73
CA MET A 7 21.01 -19.29 -6.68
C MET A 7 22.12 -18.25 -6.69
N ASP A 8 22.63 -17.94 -7.88
CA ASP A 8 23.68 -16.98 -8.05
C ASP A 8 23.17 -15.54 -7.90
N ASN A 9 21.87 -15.36 -8.13
CA ASN A 9 21.24 -14.06 -8.09
C ASN A 9 20.46 -13.82 -6.81
N LYS A 10 20.93 -14.40 -5.73
CA LYS A 10 20.30 -14.20 -4.44
C LYS A 10 20.28 -12.72 -4.09
N LYS A 11 19.09 -12.18 -3.88
CA LYS A 11 18.93 -10.77 -3.58
C LYS A 11 19.29 -10.46 -2.15
N PHE A 12 19.94 -9.33 -1.95
CA PHE A 12 20.20 -8.80 -0.62
C PHE A 12 19.19 -7.73 -0.24
N TYR A 13 18.15 -7.56 -1.04
CA TYR A 13 17.13 -6.53 -0.84
C TYR A 13 15.79 -7.09 -1.24
N GLU A 14 14.74 -6.43 -0.76
CA GLU A 14 13.38 -6.70 -1.19
C GLU A 14 12.90 -5.56 -2.08
N LEU A 15 12.13 -5.89 -3.10
CA LEU A 15 11.64 -4.92 -4.07
C LEU A 15 10.13 -4.86 -3.99
N GLY A 16 9.61 -3.65 -3.72
CA GLY A 16 8.17 -3.43 -3.64
C GLY A 16 7.60 -2.87 -4.92
N LEU A 17 6.36 -3.21 -5.21
CA LEU A 17 5.62 -2.65 -6.32
C LEU A 17 4.61 -1.65 -5.77
N TYR A 18 4.66 -0.42 -6.29
CA TYR A 18 3.74 0.62 -5.85
C TYR A 18 2.35 0.38 -6.44
N GLU A 19 1.35 0.43 -5.59
CA GLU A 19 -0.02 0.14 -5.98
C GLU A 19 -0.49 0.97 -7.18
N LYS A 20 -0.09 2.23 -7.24
CA LYS A 20 -0.56 3.13 -8.32
C LYS A 20 0.06 2.81 -9.68
N SER A 21 1.01 1.91 -9.76
CA SER A 21 1.52 1.42 -11.04
C SER A 21 0.55 0.44 -11.69
N MET A 22 -0.47 -0.01 -10.97
CA MET A 22 -1.47 -0.95 -11.46
C MET A 22 -2.83 -0.27 -11.64
N PRO A 23 -3.69 -0.80 -12.53
CA PRO A 23 -5.02 -0.21 -12.73
C PRO A 23 -5.88 -0.23 -11.47
N ASN A 24 -6.65 0.84 -11.26
CA ASN A 24 -7.55 0.93 -10.11
C ASN A 24 -8.69 -0.07 -10.17
N THR A 25 -8.93 -0.67 -11.32
CA THR A 25 -9.99 -1.66 -11.51
C THR A 25 -9.67 -3.02 -10.89
N LEU A 26 -8.40 -3.27 -10.55
CA LEU A 26 -8.01 -4.53 -9.94
C LEU A 26 -8.40 -4.55 -8.46
N SER A 27 -8.85 -5.70 -7.98
CA SER A 27 -9.04 -5.93 -6.55
C SER A 27 -7.67 -6.03 -5.87
N PHE A 28 -7.64 -5.94 -4.54
CA PHE A 28 -6.37 -6.13 -3.82
C PHE A 28 -5.77 -7.51 -4.08
N LYS A 29 -6.60 -8.53 -4.12
CA LYS A 29 -6.11 -9.87 -4.40
C LYS A 29 -5.44 -9.93 -5.78
N GLU A 30 -6.07 -9.31 -6.78
CA GLU A 30 -5.49 -9.25 -8.13
C GLU A 30 -4.19 -8.45 -8.15
N LYS A 31 -4.13 -7.36 -7.38
CA LYS A 31 -2.90 -6.58 -7.27
C LYS A 31 -1.78 -7.38 -6.63
N LEU A 32 -2.08 -8.13 -5.58
CA LEU A 32 -1.09 -8.98 -4.91
C LEU A 32 -0.63 -10.11 -5.83
N GLU A 33 -1.55 -10.70 -6.59
CA GLU A 33 -1.19 -11.71 -7.59
C GLU A 33 -0.28 -11.13 -8.67
N THR A 34 -0.52 -9.89 -9.07
CA THR A 34 0.34 -9.20 -10.03
C THR A 34 1.74 -8.97 -9.47
N VAL A 35 1.83 -8.56 -8.20
CA VAL A 35 3.12 -8.42 -7.51
C VAL A 35 3.91 -9.72 -7.61
N LYS A 36 3.25 -10.83 -7.30
CA LYS A 36 3.87 -12.14 -7.31
C LYS A 36 4.33 -12.53 -8.71
N SER A 37 3.46 -12.39 -9.70
CA SER A 37 3.74 -12.83 -11.06
C SER A 37 4.81 -12.00 -11.75
N THR A 38 5.02 -10.75 -11.32
CA THR A 38 6.03 -9.88 -11.91
C THR A 38 7.37 -9.93 -11.16
N GLY A 39 7.46 -10.73 -10.11
CA GLY A 39 8.74 -10.95 -9.42
C GLY A 39 9.06 -9.94 -8.33
N PHE A 40 8.10 -9.11 -7.92
CA PHE A 40 8.29 -8.21 -6.79
C PHE A 40 8.02 -8.95 -5.47
N ASP A 41 8.52 -8.41 -4.37
CA ASP A 41 8.47 -9.08 -3.08
C ASP A 41 7.30 -8.63 -2.22
N PHE A 42 6.84 -7.39 -2.40
CA PHE A 42 5.73 -6.88 -1.59
C PHE A 42 5.00 -5.77 -2.33
N LEU A 43 3.84 -5.41 -1.81
CA LEU A 43 3.05 -4.29 -2.32
C LEU A 43 3.23 -3.08 -1.40
N GLU A 44 3.42 -1.91 -2.01
CA GLU A 44 3.32 -0.65 -1.29
C GLU A 44 1.93 -0.08 -1.52
N ILE A 45 1.14 0.04 -0.45
CA ILE A 45 -0.24 0.55 -0.52
C ILE A 45 -0.24 2.07 -0.66
N SER A 46 -1.21 2.59 -1.40
CA SER A 46 -1.36 4.03 -1.61
C SER A 46 -2.52 4.58 -0.80
N ILE A 47 -2.27 5.64 -0.06
CA ILE A 47 -3.31 6.46 0.58
C ILE A 47 -3.10 7.86 0.03
N ASP A 48 -3.77 8.17 -1.09
CA ASP A 48 -3.61 9.47 -1.73
C ASP A 48 -4.75 10.43 -1.35
N GLU A 49 -4.80 11.57 -2.02
CA GLU A 49 -5.76 12.62 -1.70
C GLU A 49 -7.17 12.36 -2.21
N THR A 50 -7.40 11.26 -2.93
CA THR A 50 -8.75 10.93 -3.39
C THR A 50 -9.60 10.43 -2.23
N ASP A 51 -10.90 10.71 -2.29
CA ASP A 51 -11.82 10.23 -1.25
C ASP A 51 -11.80 8.71 -1.14
N GLU A 52 -11.70 8.01 -2.27
CA GLU A 52 -11.64 6.56 -2.29
C GLU A 52 -10.47 6.03 -1.48
N LYS A 53 -9.27 6.55 -1.73
CA LYS A 53 -8.09 6.05 -1.03
C LYS A 53 -7.98 6.57 0.40
N LEU A 54 -8.43 7.79 0.66
CA LEU A 54 -8.50 8.29 2.03
C LEU A 54 -9.47 7.49 2.87
N SER A 55 -10.55 6.96 2.27
CA SER A 55 -11.53 6.16 3.00
C SER A 55 -10.93 4.87 3.56
N ARG A 56 -9.79 4.44 3.04
CA ARG A 56 -9.08 3.27 3.57
C ARG A 56 -8.64 3.45 5.01
N LEU A 57 -8.44 4.69 5.43
CA LEU A 57 -8.08 5.00 6.81
C LEU A 57 -9.23 4.70 7.78
N GLU A 58 -10.46 4.56 7.23
CA GLU A 58 -11.65 4.25 8.02
C GLU A 58 -12.09 2.80 7.86
N TRP A 59 -11.27 1.94 7.28
CA TRP A 59 -11.60 0.53 7.09
C TRP A 59 -12.02 -0.12 8.40
N THR A 60 -13.07 -0.93 8.33
CA THR A 60 -13.52 -1.73 9.45
C THR A 60 -12.53 -2.85 9.72
N LYS A 61 -12.69 -3.49 10.88
CA LYS A 61 -11.89 -4.66 11.23
C LYS A 61 -12.06 -5.75 10.16
N GLU A 62 -13.28 -5.93 9.68
CA GLU A 62 -13.61 -6.95 8.68
C GLU A 62 -12.90 -6.65 7.35
N GLU A 63 -12.91 -5.40 6.94
CA GLU A 63 -12.22 -5.00 5.70
C GLU A 63 -10.73 -5.21 5.80
N ARG A 64 -10.13 -4.86 6.94
CA ARG A 64 -8.70 -5.12 7.17
C ARG A 64 -8.40 -6.60 7.20
N GLN A 65 -9.28 -7.39 7.81
CA GLN A 65 -9.12 -8.84 7.86
C GLN A 65 -9.15 -9.46 6.47
N GLN A 66 -10.02 -8.95 5.59
CA GLN A 66 -10.08 -9.44 4.21
C GLN A 66 -8.74 -9.20 3.50
N LEU A 67 -8.15 -8.04 3.72
CA LEU A 67 -6.85 -7.74 3.13
C LEU A 67 -5.77 -8.69 3.65
N VAL A 68 -5.78 -8.97 4.94
CA VAL A 68 -4.85 -9.92 5.54
C VAL A 68 -5.05 -11.32 4.94
N ASN A 69 -6.30 -11.72 4.72
CA ASN A 69 -6.60 -13.01 4.08
C ASN A 69 -6.02 -13.05 2.66
N ASP A 70 -6.15 -11.96 1.91
CA ASP A 70 -5.60 -11.88 0.56
C ASP A 70 -4.07 -12.01 0.58
N MET A 71 -3.43 -11.41 1.57
CA MET A 71 -1.98 -11.53 1.74
C MET A 71 -1.57 -12.98 2.01
N PHE A 72 -2.30 -13.68 2.86
CA PHE A 72 -2.02 -15.08 3.14
C PHE A 72 -2.28 -15.96 1.92
N GLU A 73 -3.36 -15.75 1.21
CA GLU A 73 -3.71 -16.57 0.05
C GLU A 73 -2.71 -16.42 -1.09
N THR A 74 -2.19 -15.21 -1.29
CA THR A 74 -1.23 -14.94 -2.36
C THR A 74 0.21 -15.17 -1.93
N GLY A 75 0.48 -15.14 -0.62
CA GLY A 75 1.84 -15.18 -0.10
C GLY A 75 2.59 -13.88 -0.27
N VAL A 76 1.89 -12.78 -0.59
CA VAL A 76 2.50 -11.46 -0.82
C VAL A 76 2.11 -10.51 0.30
N PRO A 77 3.07 -9.94 1.03
CA PRO A 77 2.75 -8.99 2.09
C PRO A 77 2.61 -7.57 1.56
N ILE A 78 1.95 -6.73 2.34
CA ILE A 78 1.97 -5.29 2.20
C ILE A 78 2.91 -4.77 3.28
N ARG A 79 4.00 -4.11 2.90
CA ARG A 79 5.04 -3.73 3.86
C ARG A 79 5.30 -2.25 3.98
N SER A 80 4.77 -1.45 3.09
CA SER A 80 4.96 -0.02 3.15
C SER A 80 3.74 0.71 2.64
N MET A 81 3.67 1.98 2.95
CA MET A 81 2.56 2.85 2.58
C MET A 81 3.10 4.15 2.02
N CYS A 82 2.56 4.57 0.89
CA CYS A 82 2.80 5.92 0.38
C CYS A 82 1.62 6.78 0.79
N LEU A 83 1.85 7.67 1.74
CA LEU A 83 0.81 8.53 2.31
C LEU A 83 0.81 9.87 1.61
N SER A 84 0.44 9.88 0.34
CA SER A 84 0.44 11.10 -0.47
C SER A 84 -0.81 11.96 -0.29
N GLY A 85 -1.75 11.54 0.56
CA GLY A 85 -2.90 12.36 0.94
C GLY A 85 -2.49 13.71 1.51
N HIS A 86 -1.29 13.81 2.05
CA HIS A 86 -0.76 15.06 2.57
C HIS A 86 -0.46 16.11 1.49
N ARG A 87 -0.57 15.77 0.21
CA ARG A 87 -0.51 16.77 -0.84
C ARG A 87 -1.68 17.75 -0.75
N LYS A 88 -2.86 17.23 -0.43
CA LYS A 88 -4.05 18.06 -0.28
C LYS A 88 -4.15 18.67 1.11
N TYR A 89 -3.63 17.98 2.11
CA TYR A 89 -3.69 18.38 3.51
C TYR A 89 -2.29 18.41 4.12
N PRO A 90 -1.45 19.38 3.71
CA PRO A 90 -0.07 19.42 4.18
C PRO A 90 0.04 19.91 5.63
N PHE A 91 1.02 19.37 6.36
CA PHE A 91 1.31 19.79 7.73
C PHE A 91 1.66 21.27 7.82
N GLY A 92 2.28 21.80 6.79
CA GLY A 92 2.73 23.18 6.76
C GLY A 92 1.71 24.19 6.26
N SER A 93 0.43 23.79 6.11
CA SER A 93 -0.59 24.69 5.60
C SER A 93 -0.83 25.87 6.54
N HIS A 94 -1.17 27.02 5.96
CA HIS A 94 -1.59 28.19 6.74
C HIS A 94 -3.02 28.04 7.26
N ASP A 95 -3.80 27.11 6.70
CA ASP A 95 -5.16 26.85 7.11
C ASP A 95 -5.19 25.88 8.30
N GLU A 96 -5.80 26.31 9.40
CA GLU A 96 -5.83 25.52 10.63
C GLU A 96 -6.59 24.20 10.45
N ALA A 97 -7.70 24.25 9.73
CA ALA A 97 -8.49 23.02 9.47
C ALA A 97 -7.70 22.01 8.66
N THR A 98 -6.92 22.49 7.69
CA THR A 98 -6.06 21.62 6.88
C THR A 98 -4.96 20.99 7.73
N ARG A 99 -4.35 21.75 8.64
CA ARG A 99 -3.35 21.18 9.55
C ARG A 99 -3.94 20.11 10.46
N ALA A 100 -5.14 20.38 11.00
CA ALA A 100 -5.83 19.42 11.84
C ALA A 100 -6.13 18.13 11.06
N ARG A 101 -6.56 18.26 9.80
CA ARG A 101 -6.83 17.11 8.95
C ARG A 101 -5.54 16.34 8.65
N SER A 102 -4.44 17.03 8.43
CA SER A 102 -3.16 16.37 8.15
C SER A 102 -2.71 15.50 9.33
N LEU A 103 -2.91 15.98 10.54
CA LEU A 103 -2.56 15.23 11.75
C LEU A 103 -3.46 14.02 11.92
N GLU A 104 -4.76 14.16 11.68
CA GLU A 104 -5.72 13.08 11.73
C GLU A 104 -5.34 11.98 10.73
N ILE A 105 -4.97 12.37 9.51
CA ILE A 105 -4.55 11.42 8.47
C ILE A 105 -3.33 10.62 8.94
N MET A 106 -2.34 11.29 9.51
CA MET A 106 -1.13 10.61 9.99
C MET A 106 -1.45 9.63 11.10
N GLU A 107 -2.25 10.04 12.08
CA GLU A 107 -2.61 9.18 13.20
C GLU A 107 -3.33 7.92 12.72
N LYS A 108 -4.29 8.09 11.82
CA LYS A 108 -5.05 6.96 11.28
C LYS A 108 -4.18 6.05 10.41
N ALA A 109 -3.26 6.64 9.65
CA ALA A 109 -2.34 5.86 8.83
C ALA A 109 -1.43 4.97 9.69
N ILE A 110 -0.98 5.48 10.82
CA ILE A 110 -0.15 4.71 11.75
C ILE A 110 -0.95 3.54 12.33
N GLN A 111 -2.24 3.74 12.56
CA GLN A 111 -3.10 2.71 13.14
C GLN A 111 -3.59 1.69 12.11
N LEU A 112 -3.53 2.02 10.83
CA LEU A 112 -3.96 1.13 9.75
C LEU A 112 -3.00 -0.06 9.64
#